data_40e0b721fbb9c0b40a23c21d34a177f3
#
_entry.id   40e0b721fbb9c0b40a23c21d34a177f3
#
_cell.length_a   1.000
_cell.length_b   1.000
_cell.length_c   1.000
_cell.angle_alpha   90.00
_cell.angle_beta   90.00
_cell.angle_gamma   90.00
#
_symmetry.space_group_name_H-M   'P 1'
#
loop_
_entity.id
_entity.type
_entity.pdbx_description
1 polymer ?
#
loop_
_entity_poly.entity_id
_entity_poly.type
_entity_poly.pdbx_seq_one_letter_code
_entity_poly.pdbx_strand_id
1 'polypeptide(L)'
;QTQEFGKSIMYLLEANPGPGLGVILSYYIYSKGVMKQFVPSAAIIQFFGGIHEIYFPYILLNPQLLIAAIIGNTVSIMIFLIFNTGLISLASPGSIFSIMMLSYKGDILKNLLGVFGGAIVSFFIATILLKRKYRKNKKWWFWKII
;
A
#
# COMPACT_ATOMS: atom_id res chain seq x y z
N GLN A 1 -3.41 -23.35 -8.88
CA GLN A 1 -4.58 -22.93 -8.08
C GLN A 1 -5.75 -22.46 -8.94
N THR A 2 -5.48 -21.68 -10.01
CA THR A 2 -6.53 -21.16 -10.89
C THR A 2 -7.29 -22.25 -11.63
N GLN A 3 -6.61 -23.36 -11.96
CA GLN A 3 -7.19 -24.47 -12.70
C GLN A 3 -8.13 -25.35 -11.84
N GLU A 4 -7.90 -25.40 -10.53
CA GLU A 4 -8.72 -26.22 -9.63
C GLU A 4 -9.97 -25.50 -9.13
N PHE A 5 -9.93 -24.18 -8.95
CA PHE A 5 -10.99 -23.41 -8.28
C PHE A 5 -11.53 -22.23 -9.08
N GLY A 6 -11.05 -21.99 -10.30
CA GLY A 6 -11.46 -20.84 -11.11
C GLY A 6 -11.04 -19.48 -10.52
N LYS A 7 -10.13 -19.45 -9.56
CA LYS A 7 -9.57 -18.25 -8.94
C LYS A 7 -8.10 -18.40 -8.60
N SER A 8 -7.37 -17.28 -8.53
CA SER A 8 -5.96 -17.28 -8.13
C SER A 8 -5.62 -16.13 -7.19
N ILE A 9 -4.86 -16.44 -6.16
CA ILE A 9 -4.26 -15.46 -5.27
C ILE A 9 -3.17 -14.65 -5.98
N MET A 10 -2.53 -15.21 -7.01
CA MET A 10 -1.46 -14.53 -7.76
C MET A 10 -1.95 -13.22 -8.39
N TYR A 11 -3.20 -13.17 -8.84
CA TYR A 11 -3.79 -11.95 -9.39
C TYR A 11 -3.99 -10.87 -8.30
N LEU A 12 -4.26 -11.25 -7.06
CA LEU A 12 -4.31 -10.33 -5.93
C LEU A 12 -2.94 -9.78 -5.56
N LEU A 13 -1.88 -10.58 -5.69
CA LEU A 13 -0.51 -10.14 -5.39
C LEU A 13 -0.09 -8.98 -6.29
N GLU A 14 -0.44 -9.07 -7.56
CA GLU A 14 -0.11 -8.05 -8.56
C GLU A 14 -1.03 -6.81 -8.45
N ALA A 15 -2.31 -7.04 -8.19
CA ALA A 15 -3.33 -6.00 -8.21
C ALA A 15 -3.49 -5.23 -6.89
N ASN A 16 -2.79 -5.61 -5.81
CA ASN A 16 -3.03 -5.08 -4.46
C ASN A 16 -2.56 -3.62 -4.27
N PRO A 17 -3.48 -2.62 -4.23
CA PRO A 17 -3.11 -1.23 -4.05
C PRO A 17 -2.81 -0.86 -2.59
N GLY A 18 -3.11 -1.73 -1.64
CA GLY A 18 -3.11 -1.43 -0.20
C GLY A 18 -1.76 -0.95 0.34
N PRO A 19 -0.67 -1.72 0.19
CA PRO A 19 0.63 -1.35 0.78
C PRO A 19 1.18 -0.03 0.26
N GLY A 20 1.06 0.24 -1.05
CA GLY A 20 1.45 1.52 -1.64
C GLY A 20 0.62 2.69 -1.12
N LEU A 21 -0.70 2.48 -0.95
CA LEU A 21 -1.59 3.46 -0.33
C LEU A 21 -1.16 3.81 1.09
N GLY A 22 -0.80 2.82 1.90
CA GLY A 22 -0.31 3.03 3.27
C GLY A 22 0.95 3.91 3.31
N VAL A 23 1.92 3.66 2.41
CA VAL A 23 3.11 4.48 2.26
C VAL A 23 2.75 5.93 1.90
N ILE A 24 1.91 6.15 0.90
CA ILE A 24 1.49 7.49 0.46
C ILE A 24 0.82 8.25 1.62
N LEU A 25 -0.14 7.62 2.30
CA LEU A 25 -0.87 8.26 3.40
C LEU A 25 0.02 8.63 4.59
N SER A 26 1.09 7.88 4.84
CA SER A 26 2.05 8.21 5.90
C SER A 26 2.73 9.56 5.69
N TYR A 27 2.93 9.96 4.44
CA TYR A 27 3.46 11.28 4.09
C TYR A 27 2.51 12.43 4.41
N TYR A 28 1.20 12.19 4.43
CA TYR A 28 0.24 13.24 4.82
C TYR A 28 0.50 13.77 6.22
N ILE A 29 0.98 12.91 7.11
CA ILE A 29 1.28 13.27 8.51
C ILE A 29 2.61 14.02 8.63
N TYR A 30 3.64 13.56 7.93
CA TYR A 30 5.02 14.03 8.18
C TYR A 30 5.58 14.96 7.12
N SER A 31 5.06 14.97 5.89
CA SER A 31 5.53 15.89 4.87
C SER A 31 4.94 17.29 5.04
N LYS A 32 5.65 18.28 4.47
CA LYS A 32 5.24 19.69 4.44
C LYS A 32 5.31 20.21 3.01
N GLY A 33 4.68 21.37 2.78
CA GLY A 33 4.72 22.06 1.49
C GLY A 33 4.11 21.24 0.36
N VAL A 34 4.73 21.32 -0.80
CA VAL A 34 4.24 20.75 -2.06
C VAL A 34 4.00 19.23 -1.98
N MET A 35 4.90 18.49 -1.32
CA MET A 35 4.72 17.04 -1.18
C MET A 35 3.43 16.66 -0.44
N LYS A 36 3.07 17.41 0.60
CA LYS A 36 1.83 17.15 1.34
C LYS A 36 0.59 17.40 0.48
N GLN A 37 0.64 18.40 -0.40
CA GLN A 37 -0.47 18.74 -1.28
C GLN A 37 -0.74 17.65 -2.34
N PHE A 38 0.30 16.92 -2.77
CA PHE A 38 0.16 15.83 -3.74
C PHE A 38 -0.33 14.51 -3.14
N VAL A 39 -0.26 14.33 -1.82
CA VAL A 39 -0.67 13.06 -1.19
C VAL A 39 -2.12 12.67 -1.49
N PRO A 40 -3.14 13.56 -1.39
CA PRO A 40 -4.52 13.16 -1.67
C PRO A 40 -4.73 12.68 -3.10
N SER A 41 -4.18 13.40 -4.09
CA SER A 41 -4.28 12.99 -5.50
C SER A 41 -3.54 11.69 -5.77
N ALA A 42 -2.34 11.51 -5.20
CA ALA A 42 -1.60 10.27 -5.33
C ALA A 42 -2.36 9.08 -4.70
N ALA A 43 -2.99 9.28 -3.54
CA ALA A 43 -3.80 8.25 -2.89
C ALA A 43 -5.01 7.84 -3.74
N ILE A 44 -5.69 8.80 -4.36
CA ILE A 44 -6.82 8.55 -5.28
C ILE A 44 -6.33 7.77 -6.51
N ILE A 45 -5.23 8.19 -7.12
CA ILE A 45 -4.66 7.53 -8.30
C ILE A 45 -4.23 6.10 -7.96
N GLN A 46 -3.57 5.90 -6.81
CA GLN A 46 -3.17 4.56 -6.34
C GLN A 46 -4.36 3.65 -6.11
N PHE A 47 -5.35 4.10 -5.35
CA PHE A 47 -6.41 3.25 -4.82
C PHE A 47 -7.56 3.04 -5.81
N PHE A 48 -8.04 4.14 -6.40
CA PHE A 48 -9.15 4.11 -7.35
C PHE A 48 -8.68 3.97 -8.80
N GLY A 49 -7.56 4.59 -9.16
CA GLY A 49 -6.99 4.49 -10.51
C GLY A 49 -6.23 3.19 -10.73
N GLY A 50 -5.70 2.57 -9.68
CA GLY A 50 -4.92 1.33 -9.78
C GLY A 50 -3.55 1.51 -10.43
N ILE A 51 -3.01 2.73 -10.41
CA ILE A 51 -1.67 3.05 -10.91
C ILE A 51 -0.70 2.97 -9.76
N HIS A 52 -0.04 1.82 -9.59
CA HIS A 52 0.80 1.53 -8.44
C HIS A 52 2.13 2.30 -8.46
N GLU A 53 2.62 2.69 -9.62
CA GLU A 53 3.87 3.44 -9.76
C GLU A 53 3.83 4.81 -9.08
N ILE A 54 2.65 5.32 -8.75
CA ILE A 54 2.49 6.64 -8.11
C ILE A 54 3.14 6.73 -6.73
N TYR A 55 3.42 5.60 -6.07
CA TYR A 55 4.10 5.62 -4.77
C TYR A 55 5.63 5.61 -4.87
N PHE A 56 6.22 5.33 -6.03
CA PHE A 56 7.67 5.33 -6.22
C PHE A 56 8.37 6.64 -5.85
N PRO A 57 7.88 7.83 -6.21
CA PRO A 57 8.50 9.08 -5.79
C PRO A 57 8.67 9.18 -4.26
N TYR A 58 7.71 8.67 -3.51
CA TYR A 58 7.75 8.67 -2.05
C TYR A 58 8.81 7.72 -1.50
N ILE A 59 8.99 6.56 -2.13
CA ILE A 59 10.05 5.61 -1.78
C ILE A 59 11.42 6.14 -2.18
N LEU A 60 11.57 6.76 -3.35
CA LEU A 60 12.84 7.34 -3.77
C LEU A 60 13.34 8.43 -2.82
N LEU A 61 12.45 9.24 -2.27
CA LEU A 61 12.78 10.22 -1.24
C LEU A 61 13.18 9.58 0.10
N ASN A 62 12.68 8.40 0.39
CA ASN A 62 12.94 7.65 1.61
C ASN A 62 12.96 6.14 1.35
N PRO A 63 14.07 5.58 0.86
CA PRO A 63 14.16 4.17 0.44
C PRO A 63 13.81 3.16 1.55
N GLN A 64 14.00 3.52 2.81
CA GLN A 64 13.60 2.69 3.95
C GLN A 64 12.09 2.38 3.99
N LEU A 65 11.25 3.17 3.31
CA LEU A 65 9.81 2.93 3.22
C LEU A 65 9.45 1.70 2.37
N LEU A 66 10.40 1.21 1.57
CA LEU A 66 10.24 -0.06 0.89
C LEU A 66 9.97 -1.20 1.86
N ILE A 67 10.60 -1.17 3.05
CA ILE A 67 10.35 -2.16 4.12
C ILE A 67 8.88 -2.12 4.55
N ALA A 68 8.29 -0.94 4.67
CA ALA A 68 6.88 -0.81 5.03
C ALA A 68 5.95 -1.40 3.96
N ALA A 69 6.25 -1.16 2.68
CA ALA A 69 5.49 -1.73 1.57
C ALA A 69 5.61 -3.26 1.53
N ILE A 70 6.82 -3.81 1.71
CA ILE A 70 7.07 -5.27 1.73
C ILE A 70 6.30 -5.93 2.87
N ILE A 71 6.41 -5.42 4.10
CA ILE A 71 5.72 -6.00 5.25
C ILE A 71 4.20 -5.87 5.09
N GLY A 72 3.70 -4.72 4.64
CA GLY A 72 2.28 -4.53 4.37
C GLY A 72 1.75 -5.52 3.34
N ASN A 73 2.49 -5.75 2.25
CA ASN A 73 2.10 -6.73 1.23
C ASN A 73 2.14 -8.16 1.78
N THR A 74 3.14 -8.49 2.60
CA THR A 74 3.23 -9.81 3.26
C THR A 74 1.99 -10.07 4.12
N VAL A 75 1.54 -9.08 4.89
CA VAL A 75 0.31 -9.20 5.70
C VAL A 75 -0.93 -9.38 4.81
N SER A 76 -1.05 -8.62 3.71
CA SER A 76 -2.13 -8.84 2.74
C SER A 76 -2.16 -10.28 2.23
N ILE A 77 -0.99 -10.81 1.82
CA ILE A 77 -0.84 -12.16 1.32
C ILE A 77 -1.26 -13.19 2.37
N MET A 78 -0.84 -13.02 3.61
CA MET A 78 -1.23 -13.91 4.71
C MET A 78 -2.77 -13.92 4.90
N ILE A 79 -3.40 -12.76 4.86
CA ILE A 79 -4.87 -12.64 4.95
C ILE A 79 -5.53 -13.37 3.77
N PHE A 80 -5.05 -13.16 2.54
CA PHE A 80 -5.58 -13.83 1.35
C PHE A 80 -5.43 -15.36 1.43
N LEU A 81 -4.31 -15.85 1.96
CA LEU A 81 -4.07 -17.28 2.16
C LEU A 81 -4.98 -17.87 3.24
N ILE A 82 -5.10 -17.21 4.39
CA ILE A 82 -5.95 -17.68 5.51
C ILE A 82 -7.40 -17.80 5.07
N PHE A 83 -7.91 -16.83 4.32
CA PHE A 83 -9.29 -16.84 3.83
C PHE A 83 -9.47 -17.63 2.53
N ASN A 84 -8.40 -18.20 1.98
CA ASN A 84 -8.39 -18.91 0.69
C ASN A 84 -9.15 -18.14 -0.40
N THR A 85 -8.80 -16.88 -0.58
CA THR A 85 -9.46 -15.95 -1.49
C THR A 85 -8.65 -15.71 -2.75
N GLY A 86 -9.23 -15.15 -3.80
CA GLY A 86 -8.55 -14.88 -5.06
C GLY A 86 -9.42 -14.08 -6.03
N LEU A 87 -8.81 -13.74 -7.17
CA LEU A 87 -9.50 -13.15 -8.31
C LEU A 87 -9.69 -14.19 -9.41
N ILE A 88 -10.74 -14.03 -10.21
CA ILE A 88 -11.02 -14.89 -11.36
C ILE A 88 -10.13 -14.56 -12.57
N SER A 89 -9.58 -13.35 -12.63
CA SER A 89 -8.68 -12.86 -13.68
C SER A 89 -7.76 -11.79 -13.14
N LEU A 90 -6.71 -11.46 -13.93
CA LEU A 90 -5.81 -10.35 -13.62
C LEU A 90 -6.57 -9.03 -13.65
N ALA A 91 -6.47 -8.28 -12.55
CA ALA A 91 -7.03 -6.93 -12.46
C ALA A 91 -6.03 -5.92 -13.04
N SER A 92 -6.32 -5.42 -14.22
CA SER A 92 -5.53 -4.35 -14.84
C SER A 92 -6.47 -3.23 -15.31
N PRO A 93 -6.39 -2.03 -14.73
CA PRO A 93 -5.52 -1.61 -13.62
C PRO A 93 -5.89 -2.27 -12.28
N GLY A 94 -4.90 -2.38 -11.37
CA GLY A 94 -5.06 -2.96 -10.03
C GLY A 94 -5.77 -2.04 -9.04
N SER A 95 -6.96 -1.58 -9.39
CA SER A 95 -7.78 -0.69 -8.56
C SER A 95 -8.70 -1.46 -7.62
N ILE A 96 -9.18 -0.79 -6.58
CA ILE A 96 -10.15 -1.39 -5.67
C ILE A 96 -11.43 -1.83 -6.42
N PHE A 97 -11.86 -1.08 -7.41
CA PHE A 97 -13.01 -1.43 -8.23
C PHE A 97 -12.78 -2.71 -9.05
N SER A 98 -11.61 -2.82 -9.70
CA SER A 98 -11.25 -4.02 -10.47
C SER A 98 -11.16 -5.24 -9.57
N ILE A 99 -10.60 -5.11 -8.35
CA ILE A 99 -10.57 -6.19 -7.37
C ILE A 99 -11.99 -6.63 -6.99
N MET A 100 -12.88 -5.68 -6.72
CA MET A 100 -14.28 -6.01 -6.37
C MET A 100 -15.01 -6.72 -7.51
N MET A 101 -14.83 -6.24 -8.75
CA MET A 101 -15.48 -6.82 -9.95
C MET A 101 -14.96 -8.21 -10.30
N LEU A 102 -13.66 -8.44 -10.10
CA LEU A 102 -12.99 -9.70 -10.45
C LEU A 102 -12.87 -10.67 -9.26
N SER A 103 -13.41 -10.30 -8.10
CA SER A 103 -13.47 -11.21 -6.95
C SER A 103 -14.35 -12.41 -7.24
N TYR A 104 -13.89 -13.60 -6.84
CA TYR A 104 -14.70 -14.79 -6.88
C TYR A 104 -15.96 -14.62 -6.01
N LYS A 105 -17.05 -15.31 -6.34
CA LYS A 105 -18.33 -15.20 -5.62
C LYS A 105 -18.13 -15.41 -4.11
N GLY A 106 -18.50 -14.41 -3.32
CA GLY A 106 -18.38 -14.45 -1.85
C GLY A 106 -17.01 -14.01 -1.28
N ASP A 107 -16.00 -13.78 -2.12
CA ASP A 107 -14.67 -13.42 -1.66
C ASP A 107 -14.41 -11.89 -1.60
N ILE A 108 -15.37 -11.06 -2.04
CA ILE A 108 -15.19 -9.60 -2.09
C ILE A 108 -14.76 -9.05 -0.74
N LEU A 109 -15.48 -9.37 0.33
CA LEU A 109 -15.17 -8.88 1.69
C LEU A 109 -13.79 -9.36 2.17
N LYS A 110 -13.44 -10.60 1.88
CA LYS A 110 -12.14 -11.18 2.26
C LYS A 110 -10.99 -10.49 1.51
N ASN A 111 -11.19 -10.20 0.21
CA ASN A 111 -10.22 -9.46 -0.59
C ASN A 111 -10.04 -8.03 -0.06
N LEU A 112 -11.14 -7.35 0.27
CA LEU A 112 -11.08 -6.02 0.90
C LEU A 112 -10.34 -6.05 2.24
N LEU A 113 -10.60 -7.03 3.10
CA LEU A 113 -9.89 -7.20 4.37
C LEU A 113 -8.38 -7.35 4.16
N GLY A 114 -7.94 -8.09 3.16
CA GLY A 114 -6.52 -8.23 2.84
C GLY A 114 -5.90 -6.93 2.33
N VAL A 115 -6.58 -6.21 1.43
CA VAL A 115 -6.11 -4.91 0.90
C VAL A 115 -6.00 -3.89 2.03
N PHE A 116 -7.04 -3.70 2.84
CA PHE A 116 -7.03 -2.75 3.95
C PHE A 116 -6.08 -3.17 5.07
N GLY A 117 -5.98 -4.46 5.37
CA GLY A 117 -5.02 -4.98 6.35
C GLY A 117 -3.57 -4.63 5.97
N GLY A 118 -3.20 -4.85 4.72
CA GLY A 118 -1.88 -4.45 4.21
C GLY A 118 -1.66 -2.95 4.20
N ALA A 119 -2.69 -2.17 3.84
CA ALA A 119 -2.61 -0.71 3.86
C ALA A 119 -2.38 -0.16 5.28
N ILE A 120 -3.12 -0.67 6.26
CA ILE A 120 -2.99 -0.26 7.67
C ILE A 120 -1.60 -0.59 8.20
N VAL A 121 -1.11 -1.81 8.01
CA VAL A 121 0.22 -2.22 8.48
C VAL A 121 1.32 -1.41 7.81
N SER A 122 1.27 -1.24 6.49
CA SER A 122 2.21 -0.41 5.74
C SER A 122 2.19 1.04 6.23
N PHE A 123 1.01 1.62 6.46
CA PHE A 123 0.86 2.97 6.99
C PHE A 123 1.53 3.15 8.36
N PHE A 124 1.29 2.23 9.31
CA PHE A 124 1.89 2.32 10.64
C PHE A 124 3.41 2.20 10.60
N ILE A 125 3.95 1.22 9.85
CA ILE A 125 5.40 1.04 9.72
C ILE A 125 6.04 2.26 9.05
N ALA A 126 5.47 2.74 7.93
CA ALA A 126 5.95 3.92 7.23
C ALA A 126 5.93 5.17 8.13
N THR A 127 4.85 5.34 8.90
CA THR A 127 4.72 6.42 9.89
C THR A 127 5.83 6.38 10.94
N ILE A 128 6.15 5.20 11.48
CA ILE A 128 7.22 5.02 12.47
C ILE A 128 8.59 5.36 11.85
N LEU A 129 8.85 4.90 10.63
CA LEU A 129 10.10 5.15 9.92
C LEU A 129 10.28 6.64 9.61
N LEU A 130 9.24 7.31 9.11
CA LEU A 130 9.26 8.75 8.85
C LEU A 130 9.45 9.55 10.14
N LYS A 131 8.74 9.20 11.22
CA LYS A 131 8.90 9.86 12.52
C LYS A 131 10.35 9.79 13.03
N ARG A 132 11.00 8.63 12.90
CA ARG A 132 12.41 8.45 13.28
C ARG A 132 13.33 9.37 12.46
N LYS A 133 13.13 9.46 11.15
CA LYS A 133 13.91 10.30 10.25
C LYS A 133 13.75 11.79 10.58
N TYR A 134 12.50 12.26 10.72
CA TYR A 134 12.23 13.67 11.03
C TYR A 134 12.75 14.08 12.40
N ARG A 135 12.69 13.19 13.40
CA ARG A 135 13.27 13.42 14.73
C ARG A 135 14.79 13.51 14.70
N LYS A 136 15.44 12.68 13.86
CA LYS A 136 16.91 12.70 13.69
C LYS A 136 17.36 13.98 13.00
N ASN A 137 16.64 14.45 11.99
CA ASN A 137 16.94 15.71 11.30
C ASN A 137 16.74 16.94 12.21
N LYS A 138 15.75 16.94 13.10
CA LYS A 138 15.53 18.03 14.05
C LYS A 138 16.69 18.13 15.07
N LYS A 139 17.27 17.01 15.51
CA LYS A 139 18.50 16.99 16.33
C LYS A 139 19.70 17.55 15.55
N TRP A 140 19.83 17.22 14.29
CA TRP A 140 20.94 17.67 13.45
C TRP A 140 20.93 19.19 13.20
N TRP A 141 19.75 19.78 13.03
CA TRP A 141 19.56 21.22 12.92
C TRP A 141 19.97 21.95 14.20
N PHE A 142 19.64 21.39 15.36
CA PHE A 142 19.98 21.95 16.67
C PHE A 142 21.51 22.03 16.87
N TRP A 143 22.26 21.02 16.43
CA TRP A 143 23.73 21.00 16.49
C TRP A 143 24.42 21.91 15.49
N LYS A 144 23.74 22.33 14.42
CA LYS A 144 24.29 23.27 13.42
C LYS A 144 24.11 24.73 13.81
N ILE A 145 23.28 25.03 14.80
CA ILE A 145 22.98 26.40 15.29
C ILE A 145 23.78 26.73 16.57
N ILE A 146 24.30 25.69 17.24
CA ILE A 146 25.23 25.82 18.38
C ILE A 146 26.67 25.68 17.91
#